data_7bcfa61ce653ea483e585e308ade7eef
#
_entry.id   7bcfa61ce653ea483e585e308ade7eef
#
_cell.length_a   1.000
_cell.length_b   1.000
_cell.length_c   1.000
_cell.angle_alpha   90.00
_cell.angle_beta   90.00
_cell.angle_gamma   90.00
#
_symmetry.space_group_name_H-M   'P 1'
#
loop_
_entity.id
_entity.type
_entity.pdbx_description
1 polymer ?
#
loop_
_entity_poly.entity_id
_entity_poly.type
_entity_poly.pdbx_seq_one_letter_code
_entity_poly.pdbx_strand_id
1 'polypeptide(L)'
;MNKTPLYQKHLDLKAKMVDFSGWEMPLSYGSQIEEHMAVRSKAGIFDVSHMAVFSLSGGSVEKYLSYICANNVAKIKDKNKALYGTILNHEGGILDDLIVYSCEGKYWIVSNCGTRDKNTQWFNEQAKKFSVTVELLKDFCIIALQGPEANDLVTGIIETDLSLIHI
;
A
#
# COMPACT_ATOMS: atom_id res chain seq x y z
N MET A 1 -9.06 7.70 -17.96
CA MET A 1 -8.44 7.64 -16.62
C MET A 1 -9.14 6.59 -15.79
N ASN A 2 -8.40 5.88 -14.95
CA ASN A 2 -8.97 4.91 -14.01
C ASN A 2 -9.68 5.64 -12.86
N LYS A 3 -10.61 4.93 -12.18
CA LYS A 3 -11.38 5.46 -11.06
C LYS A 3 -11.32 4.47 -9.90
N THR A 4 -11.24 4.99 -8.69
CA THR A 4 -11.35 4.17 -7.48
C THR A 4 -12.85 3.86 -7.21
N PRO A 5 -13.16 2.85 -6.42
CA PRO A 5 -14.55 2.58 -6.00
C PRO A 5 -15.20 3.76 -5.26
N LEU A 6 -14.41 4.63 -4.64
CA LEU A 6 -14.91 5.81 -3.94
C LEU A 6 -15.05 7.06 -4.82
N TYR A 7 -14.76 6.96 -6.12
CA TYR A 7 -14.79 8.10 -7.06
C TYR A 7 -16.06 8.94 -6.93
N GLN A 8 -17.24 8.30 -6.92
CA GLN A 8 -18.51 9.03 -6.82
C GLN A 8 -18.62 9.77 -5.48
N LYS A 9 -18.12 9.18 -4.38
CA LYS A 9 -18.11 9.82 -3.07
C LYS A 9 -17.25 11.08 -3.04
N HIS A 10 -16.13 11.07 -3.77
CA HIS A 10 -15.29 12.27 -3.92
C HIS A 10 -16.04 13.39 -4.64
N LEU A 11 -16.78 13.06 -5.71
CA LEU A 11 -17.60 14.04 -6.43
C LEU A 11 -18.74 14.59 -5.56
N ASP A 12 -19.45 13.73 -4.85
CA ASP A 12 -20.55 14.11 -3.94
C ASP A 12 -20.04 15.09 -2.86
N LEU A 13 -18.81 14.91 -2.41
CA LEU A 13 -18.11 15.79 -1.45
C LEU A 13 -17.48 17.03 -2.13
N LYS A 14 -17.72 17.23 -3.43
CA LYS A 14 -17.21 18.36 -4.22
C LYS A 14 -15.67 18.42 -4.24
N ALA A 15 -15.01 17.27 -4.24
CA ALA A 15 -13.57 17.22 -4.35
C ALA A 15 -13.08 17.83 -5.67
N LYS A 16 -11.95 18.55 -5.61
CA LYS A 16 -11.21 18.94 -6.79
C LYS A 16 -10.45 17.72 -7.32
N MET A 17 -10.95 17.14 -8.42
CA MET A 17 -10.34 15.96 -9.02
C MET A 17 -9.19 16.35 -9.94
N VAL A 18 -8.13 15.53 -9.96
CA VAL A 18 -6.95 15.70 -10.82
C VAL A 18 -6.49 14.34 -11.38
N ASP A 19 -5.71 14.38 -12.47
CA ASP A 19 -5.00 13.20 -12.95
C ASP A 19 -3.79 12.92 -12.04
N PHE A 20 -3.78 11.74 -11.46
CA PHE A 20 -2.67 11.22 -10.68
C PHE A 20 -2.22 9.87 -11.26
N SER A 21 -1.20 9.92 -12.11
CA SER A 21 -0.64 8.74 -12.79
C SER A 21 -1.71 7.89 -13.50
N GLY A 22 -2.61 8.53 -14.25
CA GLY A 22 -3.68 7.89 -15.00
C GLY A 22 -4.94 7.55 -14.18
N TRP A 23 -5.01 8.00 -12.93
CA TRP A 23 -6.18 7.88 -12.06
C TRP A 23 -6.82 9.23 -11.78
N GLU A 24 -8.15 9.30 -11.79
CA GLU A 24 -8.89 10.46 -11.30
C GLU A 24 -8.94 10.43 -9.78
N MET A 25 -8.12 11.29 -9.13
CA MET A 25 -7.95 11.31 -7.68
C MET A 25 -8.33 12.67 -7.09
N PRO A 26 -8.86 12.71 -5.85
CA PRO A 26 -9.16 13.95 -5.17
C PRO A 26 -7.87 14.65 -4.71
N LEU A 27 -7.68 15.90 -5.14
CA LEU A 27 -6.59 16.76 -4.67
C LEU A 27 -6.93 17.45 -3.35
N SER A 28 -8.17 17.93 -3.23
CA SER A 28 -8.66 18.63 -2.04
C SER A 28 -10.19 18.68 -2.02
N TYR A 29 -10.76 18.91 -0.84
CA TYR A 29 -12.21 19.11 -0.63
C TYR A 29 -12.54 20.56 -0.22
N GLY A 30 -11.58 21.47 -0.40
CA GLY A 30 -11.69 22.88 -0.08
C GLY A 30 -10.32 23.50 0.11
N SER A 31 -9.87 23.61 1.34
CA SER A 31 -8.57 24.19 1.67
C SER A 31 -7.53 23.11 1.96
N GLN A 32 -6.54 22.96 1.12
CA GLN A 32 -5.42 22.03 1.35
C GLN A 32 -4.69 22.31 2.68
N ILE A 33 -4.61 23.55 3.11
CA ILE A 33 -3.96 23.93 4.37
C ILE A 33 -4.80 23.44 5.56
N GLU A 34 -6.12 23.68 5.53
CA GLU A 34 -7.02 23.24 6.60
C GLU A 34 -7.07 21.70 6.68
N GLU A 35 -7.15 21.02 5.55
CA GLU A 35 -7.11 19.56 5.48
C GLU A 35 -5.78 19.02 6.02
N HIS A 36 -4.64 19.64 5.66
CA HIS A 36 -3.35 19.27 6.22
C HIS A 36 -3.32 19.45 7.74
N MET A 37 -3.78 20.61 8.24
CA MET A 37 -3.81 20.88 9.69
C MET A 37 -4.76 19.95 10.44
N ALA A 38 -5.88 19.55 9.83
CA ALA A 38 -6.79 18.56 10.41
C ALA A 38 -6.10 17.21 10.60
N VAL A 39 -5.35 16.73 9.60
CA VAL A 39 -4.57 15.48 9.73
C VAL A 39 -3.48 15.60 10.79
N ARG A 40 -2.81 16.75 10.89
CA ARG A 40 -1.72 16.98 11.86
C ARG A 40 -2.19 17.10 13.30
N SER A 41 -3.39 17.60 13.52
CA SER A 41 -3.93 17.88 14.87
C SER A 41 -5.01 16.89 15.32
N LYS A 42 -5.65 16.18 14.39
CA LYS A 42 -6.76 15.25 14.65
C LYS A 42 -6.59 13.96 13.85
N ALA A 43 -7.35 13.81 12.77
CA ALA A 43 -7.26 12.68 11.87
C ALA A 43 -7.71 13.07 10.45
N GLY A 44 -7.27 12.29 9.46
CA GLY A 44 -7.72 12.36 8.08
C GLY A 44 -7.81 10.98 7.46
N ILE A 45 -8.77 10.82 6.55
CA ILE A 45 -9.00 9.61 5.78
C ILE A 45 -8.61 9.85 4.32
N PHE A 46 -7.88 8.91 3.73
CA PHE A 46 -7.37 9.01 2.36
C PHE A 46 -7.76 7.76 1.57
N ASP A 47 -8.36 7.97 0.41
CA ASP A 47 -8.50 6.91 -0.59
C ASP A 47 -7.16 6.72 -1.31
N VAL A 48 -6.52 5.58 -1.07
CA VAL A 48 -5.27 5.18 -1.72
C VAL A 48 -5.45 3.91 -2.54
N SER A 49 -6.69 3.63 -2.98
CA SER A 49 -7.06 2.43 -3.75
C SER A 49 -6.44 2.39 -5.16
N HIS A 50 -5.84 3.48 -5.61
CA HIS A 50 -5.04 3.51 -6.84
C HIS A 50 -3.73 2.70 -6.73
N MET A 51 -3.23 2.44 -5.53
CA MET A 51 -2.01 1.65 -5.31
C MET A 51 -2.22 0.19 -5.73
N ALA A 52 -1.11 -0.48 -6.09
CA ALA A 52 -1.14 -1.87 -6.49
C ALA A 52 -0.91 -2.80 -5.29
N VAL A 53 -1.84 -3.73 -5.08
CA VAL A 53 -1.74 -4.75 -4.04
C VAL A 53 -1.42 -6.10 -4.66
N PHE A 54 -0.39 -6.76 -4.17
CA PHE A 54 -0.01 -8.11 -4.61
C PHE A 54 -0.09 -9.07 -3.43
N SER A 55 -0.70 -10.23 -3.64
CA SER A 55 -0.59 -11.37 -2.73
C SER A 55 0.57 -12.27 -3.15
N LEU A 56 1.22 -12.87 -2.16
CA LEU A 56 2.35 -13.78 -2.37
C LEU A 56 2.02 -15.14 -1.77
N SER A 57 2.23 -16.21 -2.55
CA SER A 57 2.02 -17.58 -2.09
C SER A 57 3.11 -18.52 -2.57
N GLY A 58 3.36 -19.60 -1.83
CA GLY A 58 4.41 -20.59 -2.09
C GLY A 58 5.35 -20.78 -0.91
N GLY A 59 6.08 -21.87 -0.91
CA GLY A 59 6.96 -22.26 0.21
C GLY A 59 8.22 -21.43 0.39
N SER A 60 8.55 -20.54 -0.55
CA SER A 60 9.80 -19.77 -0.57
C SER A 60 9.58 -18.25 -0.56
N VAL A 61 8.39 -17.78 -0.15
CA VAL A 61 8.04 -16.34 -0.19
C VAL A 61 9.06 -15.47 0.57
N GLU A 62 9.51 -15.89 1.74
CA GLU A 62 10.49 -15.13 2.51
C GLU A 62 11.84 -15.01 1.81
N LYS A 63 12.31 -16.10 1.18
CA LYS A 63 13.55 -16.09 0.39
C LYS A 63 13.42 -15.18 -0.83
N TYR A 64 12.27 -15.24 -1.48
CA TYR A 64 11.92 -14.37 -2.61
C TYR A 64 11.93 -12.90 -2.20
N LEU A 65 11.21 -12.54 -1.13
CA LEU A 65 11.18 -11.18 -0.62
C LEU A 65 12.57 -10.69 -0.20
N SER A 66 13.36 -11.54 0.46
CA SER A 66 14.75 -11.20 0.84
C SER A 66 15.67 -11.01 -0.36
N TYR A 67 15.33 -11.57 -1.51
CA TYR A 67 16.08 -11.42 -2.75
C TYR A 67 15.72 -10.12 -3.48
N ILE A 68 14.45 -9.72 -3.51
CA ILE A 68 13.99 -8.53 -4.27
C ILE A 68 14.05 -7.23 -3.45
N CYS A 69 13.93 -7.32 -2.12
CA CYS A 69 13.91 -6.15 -1.24
C CYS A 69 15.31 -5.85 -0.68
N ALA A 70 15.66 -4.57 -0.63
CA ALA A 70 16.90 -4.11 0.01
C ALA A 70 16.87 -4.29 1.53
N ASN A 71 15.69 -4.31 2.12
CA ASN A 71 15.49 -4.37 3.56
C ASN A 71 15.38 -5.81 4.07
N ASN A 72 15.75 -6.02 5.33
CA ASN A 72 15.67 -7.34 5.97
C ASN A 72 14.22 -7.73 6.30
N VAL A 73 13.58 -8.50 5.43
CA VAL A 73 12.19 -8.96 5.56
C VAL A 73 11.99 -9.90 6.76
N ALA A 74 13.03 -10.59 7.24
CA ALA A 74 12.93 -11.44 8.43
C ALA A 74 12.49 -10.67 9.69
N LYS A 75 12.63 -9.34 9.71
CA LYS A 75 12.16 -8.50 10.83
C LYS A 75 10.65 -8.52 11.03
N ILE A 76 9.89 -8.82 9.98
CA ILE A 76 8.42 -8.82 10.02
C ILE A 76 7.82 -10.23 9.98
N LYS A 77 8.64 -11.28 9.89
CA LYS A 77 8.17 -12.66 9.85
C LYS A 77 7.29 -12.96 11.08
N ASP A 78 6.09 -13.50 10.84
CA ASP A 78 5.12 -13.94 11.85
C ASP A 78 4.77 -12.87 12.92
N LYS A 79 4.91 -11.59 12.59
CA LYS A 79 4.76 -10.50 13.58
C LYS A 79 3.56 -9.58 13.33
N ASN A 80 2.71 -9.88 12.35
CA ASN A 80 1.64 -8.97 11.93
C ASN A 80 2.14 -7.53 11.77
N LYS A 81 3.21 -7.35 10.98
CA LYS A 81 3.93 -6.09 10.80
C LYS A 81 4.08 -5.73 9.34
N ALA A 82 4.38 -4.46 9.12
CA ALA A 82 4.75 -3.92 7.83
C ALA A 82 6.23 -3.48 7.80
N LEU A 83 6.83 -3.57 6.62
CA LEU A 83 8.19 -3.13 6.34
C LEU A 83 8.18 -2.23 5.10
N TYR A 84 8.42 -0.95 5.29
CA TYR A 84 8.71 -0.04 4.19
C TYR A 84 10.13 -0.25 3.70
N GLY A 85 10.32 -0.30 2.40
CA GLY A 85 11.64 -0.48 1.81
C GLY A 85 11.63 -0.32 0.29
N THR A 86 12.77 -0.62 -0.33
CA THR A 86 12.99 -0.49 -1.75
C THR A 86 13.20 -1.84 -2.41
N ILE A 87 12.84 -1.96 -3.69
CA ILE A 87 13.22 -3.05 -4.58
C ILE A 87 14.32 -2.57 -5.51
N LEU A 88 15.27 -3.46 -5.77
CA LEU A 88 16.46 -3.16 -6.55
C LEU A 88 16.53 -4.01 -7.82
N ASN A 89 17.17 -3.48 -8.85
CA ASN A 89 17.59 -4.28 -9.99
C ASN A 89 18.89 -5.05 -9.66
N HIS A 90 19.38 -5.85 -10.62
CA HIS A 90 20.58 -6.67 -10.43
C HIS A 90 21.88 -5.86 -10.26
N GLU A 91 21.87 -4.59 -10.61
CA GLU A 91 22.99 -3.65 -10.52
C GLU A 91 22.94 -2.80 -9.24
N GLY A 92 21.93 -3.01 -8.40
CA GLY A 92 21.71 -2.24 -7.17
C GLY A 92 20.94 -0.92 -7.37
N GLY A 93 20.47 -0.65 -8.59
CA GLY A 93 19.63 0.52 -8.87
C GLY A 93 18.23 0.35 -8.30
N ILE A 94 17.67 1.42 -7.73
CA ILE A 94 16.32 1.44 -7.17
C ILE A 94 15.30 1.38 -8.31
N LEU A 95 14.44 0.36 -8.28
CA LEU A 95 13.30 0.22 -9.19
C LEU A 95 12.07 0.96 -8.66
N ASP A 96 11.78 0.78 -7.38
CA ASP A 96 10.64 1.41 -6.70
C ASP A 96 10.79 1.29 -5.18
N ASP A 97 9.91 2.00 -4.46
CA ASP A 97 9.67 1.79 -3.03
C ASP A 97 8.30 1.13 -2.82
N LEU A 98 8.16 0.40 -1.74
CA LEU A 98 6.96 -0.37 -1.43
C LEU A 98 6.85 -0.69 0.06
N ILE A 99 5.69 -1.22 0.44
CA ILE A 99 5.49 -1.76 1.78
C ILE A 99 5.20 -3.26 1.66
N VAL A 100 5.95 -4.07 2.41
CA VAL A 100 5.67 -5.50 2.59
C VAL A 100 4.91 -5.67 3.90
N TYR A 101 3.76 -6.31 3.83
CA TYR A 101 2.96 -6.68 5.01
C TYR A 101 3.10 -8.17 5.29
N SER A 102 3.26 -8.52 6.56
CA SER A 102 3.15 -9.90 7.06
C SER A 102 2.00 -9.97 8.05
N CYS A 103 1.01 -10.80 7.77
CA CYS A 103 -0.15 -11.00 8.62
C CYS A 103 -0.62 -12.45 8.51
N GLU A 104 -0.81 -13.12 9.65
CA GLU A 104 -1.31 -14.50 9.72
C GLU A 104 -0.57 -15.49 8.81
N GLY A 105 0.76 -15.36 8.71
CA GLY A 105 1.60 -16.21 7.85
C GLY A 105 1.50 -15.94 6.35
N LYS A 106 0.79 -14.89 5.94
CA LYS A 106 0.67 -14.43 4.55
C LYS A 106 1.48 -13.17 4.34
N TYR A 107 1.88 -12.94 3.10
CA TYR A 107 2.59 -11.73 2.70
C TYR A 107 1.85 -11.01 1.58
N TRP A 108 1.81 -9.68 1.69
CA TRP A 108 1.34 -8.78 0.64
C TRP A 108 2.38 -7.72 0.36
N ILE A 109 2.38 -7.24 -0.88
CA ILE A 109 3.14 -6.04 -1.28
C ILE A 109 2.14 -4.97 -1.68
N VAL A 110 2.34 -3.75 -1.19
CA VAL A 110 1.66 -2.56 -1.69
C VAL A 110 2.71 -1.66 -2.35
N SER A 111 2.52 -1.37 -3.64
CA SER A 111 3.44 -0.56 -4.43
C SER A 111 2.73 0.58 -5.17
N ASN A 112 3.51 1.48 -5.76
CA ASN A 112 3.02 2.68 -6.42
C ASN A 112 2.21 2.36 -7.68
N CYS A 113 1.19 3.17 -7.98
CA CYS A 113 0.34 3.00 -9.15
C CYS A 113 1.06 3.29 -10.47
N GLY A 114 1.92 4.31 -10.50
CA GLY A 114 2.64 4.72 -11.71
C GLY A 114 3.67 3.68 -12.21
N THR A 115 4.13 2.82 -11.32
CA THR A 115 5.10 1.74 -11.63
C THR A 115 4.47 0.35 -11.63
N ARG A 116 3.14 0.25 -11.54
CA ARG A 116 2.40 -1.02 -11.41
C ARG A 116 2.82 -2.07 -12.45
N ASP A 117 2.84 -1.72 -13.72
CA ASP A 117 3.12 -2.67 -14.79
C ASP A 117 4.59 -3.13 -14.75
N LYS A 118 5.51 -2.19 -14.57
CA LYS A 118 6.95 -2.45 -14.40
C LYS A 118 7.19 -3.39 -13.20
N ASN A 119 6.57 -3.08 -12.06
CA ASN A 119 6.71 -3.87 -10.84
C ASN A 119 6.09 -5.26 -11.01
N THR A 120 4.91 -5.35 -11.65
CA THR A 120 4.26 -6.64 -11.95
C THR A 120 5.16 -7.54 -12.79
N GLN A 121 5.77 -6.98 -13.83
CA GLN A 121 6.72 -7.73 -14.67
C GLN A 121 7.92 -8.20 -13.85
N TRP A 122 8.58 -7.29 -13.13
CA TRP A 122 9.75 -7.59 -12.29
C TRP A 122 9.45 -8.68 -11.26
N PHE A 123 8.35 -8.53 -10.52
CA PHE A 123 7.95 -9.50 -9.51
C PHE A 123 7.74 -10.89 -10.10
N ASN A 124 7.02 -10.99 -11.21
CA ASN A 124 6.76 -12.27 -11.86
C ASN A 124 8.04 -12.91 -12.44
N GLU A 125 8.95 -12.14 -12.99
CA GLU A 125 10.24 -12.63 -13.48
C GLU A 125 11.10 -13.22 -12.36
N GLN A 126 11.23 -12.50 -11.25
CA GLN A 126 12.04 -12.96 -10.12
C GLN A 126 11.37 -14.13 -9.38
N ALA A 127 10.04 -14.18 -9.30
CA ALA A 127 9.28 -15.22 -8.62
C ALA A 127 9.55 -16.62 -9.20
N LYS A 128 9.81 -16.72 -10.51
CA LYS A 128 10.14 -18.00 -11.17
C LYS A 128 11.32 -18.73 -10.55
N LYS A 129 12.30 -18.01 -10.00
CA LYS A 129 13.50 -18.57 -9.35
C LYS A 129 13.19 -19.23 -7.99
N PHE A 130 12.05 -18.91 -7.39
CA PHE A 130 11.70 -19.29 -6.03
C PHE A 130 10.44 -20.16 -5.93
N SER A 131 9.81 -20.49 -7.06
CA SER A 131 8.51 -21.18 -7.07
C SER A 131 7.46 -20.44 -6.22
N VAL A 132 7.41 -19.12 -6.37
CA VAL A 132 6.45 -18.23 -5.72
C VAL A 132 5.45 -17.75 -6.76
N THR A 133 4.18 -17.70 -6.36
CA THR A 133 3.11 -17.05 -7.13
C THR A 133 2.91 -15.64 -6.62
N VAL A 134 2.91 -14.69 -7.53
CA VAL A 134 2.62 -13.27 -7.27
C VAL A 134 1.33 -12.93 -8.00
N GLU A 135 0.31 -12.52 -7.27
CA GLU A 135 -1.00 -12.20 -7.81
C GLU A 135 -1.35 -10.74 -7.56
N LEU A 136 -1.64 -9.98 -8.62
CA LEU A 136 -2.16 -8.62 -8.50
C LEU A 136 -3.66 -8.67 -8.14
N LEU A 137 -3.99 -8.17 -6.96
CA LEU A 137 -5.35 -8.13 -6.43
C LEU A 137 -6.09 -6.89 -6.97
N LYS A 138 -6.93 -7.06 -7.98
CA LYS A 138 -7.59 -5.96 -8.68
C LYS A 138 -8.80 -5.39 -7.94
N ASP A 139 -9.44 -6.20 -7.09
CA ASP A 139 -10.67 -5.85 -6.39
C ASP A 139 -10.42 -5.34 -4.95
N PHE A 140 -9.16 -5.05 -4.62
CA PHE A 140 -8.78 -4.51 -3.33
C PHE A 140 -8.85 -2.99 -3.33
N CYS A 141 -9.41 -2.45 -2.25
CA CYS A 141 -9.41 -1.03 -1.93
C CYS A 141 -8.53 -0.78 -0.71
N ILE A 142 -7.87 0.35 -0.67
CA ILE A 142 -7.05 0.75 0.46
C ILE A 142 -7.51 2.11 0.93
N ILE A 143 -7.81 2.20 2.22
CA ILE A 143 -8.07 3.44 2.92
C ILE A 143 -6.97 3.64 3.95
N ALA A 144 -6.30 4.78 3.89
CA ALA A 144 -5.35 5.18 4.91
C ALA A 144 -6.02 6.15 5.88
N LEU A 145 -5.99 5.83 7.17
CA LEU A 145 -6.40 6.72 8.25
C LEU A 145 -5.14 7.21 8.97
N GLN A 146 -4.98 8.52 9.07
CA GLN A 146 -3.75 9.14 9.55
C GLN A 146 -4.06 10.25 10.55
N GLY A 147 -3.16 10.47 11.50
CA GLY A 147 -3.25 11.54 12.49
C GLY A 147 -3.25 11.05 13.92
N PRO A 148 -3.06 11.94 14.91
CA PRO A 148 -2.94 11.57 16.33
C PRO A 148 -4.19 10.89 16.90
N GLU A 149 -5.39 11.21 16.40
CA GLU A 149 -6.66 10.63 16.86
C GLU A 149 -7.11 9.42 15.98
N ALA A 150 -6.32 9.04 14.94
CA ALA A 150 -6.73 8.04 13.98
C ALA A 150 -7.02 6.67 14.61
N ASN A 151 -6.18 6.26 15.56
CA ASN A 151 -6.31 4.95 16.22
C ASN A 151 -7.60 4.86 17.05
N ASP A 152 -7.90 5.90 17.82
CA ASP A 152 -9.09 5.97 18.68
C ASP A 152 -10.38 5.97 17.86
N LEU A 153 -10.38 6.67 16.72
CA LEU A 153 -11.52 6.70 15.80
C LEU A 153 -11.78 5.34 15.15
N VAL A 154 -10.74 4.63 14.75
CA VAL A 154 -10.88 3.32 14.08
C VAL A 154 -11.29 2.22 15.07
N THR A 155 -10.74 2.19 16.27
CA THR A 155 -11.12 1.21 17.30
C THR A 155 -12.60 1.24 17.65
N GLY A 156 -13.27 2.39 17.49
CA GLY A 156 -14.72 2.50 17.64
C GLY A 156 -15.56 1.94 16.48
N ILE A 157 -14.91 1.60 15.35
CA ILE A 157 -15.59 1.17 14.10
C ILE A 157 -15.29 -0.29 13.77
N ILE A 158 -14.07 -0.75 14.05
CA ILE A 158 -13.63 -2.11 13.76
C ILE A 158 -13.26 -2.85 15.05
N GLU A 159 -13.57 -4.15 15.10
CA GLU A 159 -13.31 -5.01 16.25
C GLU A 159 -11.85 -5.55 16.30
N THR A 160 -10.96 -5.00 15.47
CA THR A 160 -9.58 -5.47 15.34
C THR A 160 -8.64 -4.59 16.14
N ASP A 161 -7.78 -5.21 16.94
CA ASP A 161 -6.69 -4.51 17.64
C ASP A 161 -5.63 -4.01 16.65
N LEU A 162 -5.58 -2.70 16.45
CA LEU A 162 -4.63 -2.04 15.55
C LEU A 162 -3.27 -1.77 16.20
N SER A 163 -3.12 -2.01 17.50
CA SER A 163 -1.86 -1.77 18.23
C SER A 163 -0.70 -2.64 17.74
N LEU A 164 -1.01 -3.72 17.01
CA LEU A 164 -0.04 -4.65 16.46
C LEU A 164 0.49 -4.29 15.07
N ILE A 165 -0.11 -3.29 14.40
CA ILE A 165 0.31 -2.86 13.05
C ILE A 165 1.28 -1.68 13.19
N HIS A 166 2.56 -1.96 13.36
CA HIS A 166 3.62 -0.96 13.34
C HIS A 166 4.40 -1.02 12.02
N ILE A 167 4.46 0.10 11.35
CA ILE A 167 5.33 0.32 10.18
C ILE A 167 6.75 0.63 10.63
#